data_faea0bbdbb644f87d2d1fb4212a91805
#
_entry.id   faea0bbdbb644f87d2d1fb4212a91805
#
_cell.length_a   1.000
_cell.length_b   1.000
_cell.length_c   1.000
_cell.angle_alpha   90.00
_cell.angle_beta   90.00
_cell.angle_gamma   90.00
#
_symmetry.space_group_name_H-M   'P 1'
#
loop_
_entity.id
_entity.type
_entity.pdbx_description
1 polymer ?
#
loop_
_entity_poly.entity_id
_entity_poly.type
_entity_poly.pdbx_seq_one_letter_code
_entity_poly.pdbx_strand_id
1 'polypeptide(L)'
;PDRALLWAPDGAVRHLGTLGAPDRASSRATAVNDLGVAVGSAWTDVEIAGEQHAVAFVDGEVRTVDGGLFTERAEAVDVNDRGWIVGNYTDHSKQPRAFLSIDGQSAVDLNTLLPQGSEWVIQRATAINELGQVVGFGTVGGVARGFVLSSMHAPVARTSPPPRRAAP
;
A
#
# COMPACT_ATOMS: atom_id res chain seq x y z
N PRO A 1 13.13 -19.37 -3.38
CA PRO A 1 12.36 -18.12 -3.42
C PRO A 1 11.99 -17.66 -2.01
N ASP A 2 12.01 -16.34 -1.76
CA ASP A 2 11.60 -15.73 -0.50
C ASP A 2 10.08 -15.81 -0.35
N ARG A 3 9.59 -15.97 0.90
CA ARG A 3 8.16 -16.07 1.17
C ARG A 3 7.77 -15.29 2.40
N ALA A 4 6.64 -14.59 2.30
CA ALA A 4 6.00 -13.97 3.45
C ALA A 4 5.50 -15.03 4.41
N LEU A 5 5.79 -14.84 5.71
CA LEU A 5 5.45 -15.74 6.78
C LEU A 5 4.67 -15.02 7.88
N LEU A 6 3.77 -15.76 8.51
CA LEU A 6 3.08 -15.35 9.73
C LEU A 6 3.56 -16.24 10.87
N TRP A 7 4.03 -15.66 11.97
CA TRP A 7 4.25 -16.33 13.25
C TRP A 7 3.02 -16.14 14.14
N ALA A 8 2.33 -17.21 14.42
CA ALA A 8 1.19 -17.18 15.32
C ALA A 8 1.65 -17.19 16.80
N PRO A 9 0.82 -16.72 17.75
CA PRO A 9 1.15 -16.70 19.19
C PRO A 9 1.43 -18.08 19.79
N ASP A 10 0.91 -19.15 19.18
CA ASP A 10 1.16 -20.56 19.56
C ASP A 10 2.50 -21.10 19.05
N GLY A 11 3.29 -20.25 18.37
CA GLY A 11 4.58 -20.61 17.75
C GLY A 11 4.45 -21.26 16.36
N ALA A 12 3.24 -21.45 15.85
CA ALA A 12 3.06 -21.99 14.50
C ALA A 12 3.53 -20.98 13.45
N VAL A 13 4.21 -21.48 12.41
CA VAL A 13 4.63 -20.69 11.25
C VAL A 13 3.77 -21.05 10.06
N ARG A 14 3.17 -20.04 9.43
CA ARG A 14 2.34 -20.21 8.25
C ARG A 14 2.89 -19.38 7.09
N HIS A 15 2.93 -19.96 5.90
CA HIS A 15 3.19 -19.20 4.69
C HIS A 15 1.95 -18.38 4.33
N LEU A 16 2.15 -17.11 3.99
CA LEU A 16 1.04 -16.24 3.53
C LEU A 16 0.64 -16.53 2.08
N GLY A 17 1.47 -17.24 1.32
CA GLY A 17 1.18 -17.63 -0.05
C GLY A 17 1.95 -16.83 -1.11
N THR A 18 1.71 -17.18 -2.37
CA THR A 18 2.32 -16.56 -3.57
C THR A 18 1.29 -16.49 -4.70
N LEU A 19 1.53 -15.68 -5.74
CA LEU A 19 0.67 -15.62 -6.93
C LEU A 19 0.93 -16.73 -7.95
N GLY A 20 2.08 -17.38 -7.87
CA GLY A 20 2.49 -18.44 -8.80
C GLY A 20 2.77 -19.76 -8.09
N ALA A 21 3.39 -20.68 -8.81
CA ALA A 21 3.78 -21.97 -8.28
C ALA A 21 4.73 -21.78 -7.07
N PRO A 22 4.50 -22.50 -5.95
CA PRO A 22 5.26 -22.29 -4.71
C PRO A 22 6.78 -22.50 -4.84
N ASP A 23 7.25 -23.23 -5.79
CA ASP A 23 8.67 -23.48 -6.03
C ASP A 23 9.36 -22.40 -6.86
N ARG A 24 8.59 -21.51 -7.53
CA ARG A 24 9.08 -20.49 -8.46
C ARG A 24 8.66 -19.06 -8.12
N ALA A 25 7.64 -18.89 -7.30
CA ALA A 25 7.11 -17.59 -6.94
C ALA A 25 7.63 -17.11 -5.59
N SER A 26 7.82 -15.80 -5.44
CA SER A 26 8.22 -15.14 -4.20
C SER A 26 7.11 -14.24 -3.69
N SER A 27 7.10 -13.98 -2.38
CA SER A 27 6.23 -12.98 -1.77
C SER A 27 6.91 -12.30 -0.59
N ARG A 28 6.50 -11.06 -0.32
CA ARG A 28 6.97 -10.23 0.79
C ARG A 28 5.79 -9.50 1.41
N ALA A 29 5.67 -9.53 2.73
CA ALA A 29 4.78 -8.66 3.49
C ALA A 29 5.53 -7.39 3.92
N THR A 30 4.87 -6.23 3.84
CA THR A 30 5.41 -4.90 4.17
C THR A 30 4.70 -4.25 5.33
N ALA A 31 3.39 -4.48 5.46
CA ALA A 31 2.55 -3.94 6.53
C ALA A 31 1.44 -4.92 6.90
N VAL A 32 0.86 -4.71 8.07
CA VAL A 32 -0.29 -5.45 8.59
C VAL A 32 -1.15 -4.50 9.42
N ASN A 33 -2.47 -4.59 9.31
CA ASN A 33 -3.41 -3.83 10.13
C ASN A 33 -3.87 -4.61 11.38
N ASP A 34 -4.64 -3.97 12.25
CA ASP A 34 -5.16 -4.58 13.49
C ASP A 34 -6.17 -5.71 13.24
N LEU A 35 -6.74 -5.80 12.03
CA LEU A 35 -7.65 -6.88 11.60
C LEU A 35 -6.91 -8.11 11.03
N GLY A 36 -5.58 -8.08 10.99
CA GLY A 36 -4.75 -9.19 10.50
C GLY A 36 -4.62 -9.26 8.97
N VAL A 37 -5.06 -8.24 8.25
CA VAL A 37 -4.82 -8.11 6.81
C VAL A 37 -3.38 -7.67 6.59
N ALA A 38 -2.55 -8.51 6.01
CA ALA A 38 -1.20 -8.15 5.60
C ALA A 38 -1.18 -7.74 4.12
N VAL A 39 -0.29 -6.82 3.77
CA VAL A 39 -0.10 -6.36 2.39
C VAL A 39 1.37 -6.38 2.00
N GLY A 40 1.64 -6.33 0.70
CA GLY A 40 3.02 -6.33 0.22
C GLY A 40 3.13 -6.54 -1.28
N SER A 41 4.04 -7.41 -1.68
CA SER A 41 4.25 -7.76 -3.08
C SER A 41 4.41 -9.27 -3.27
N ALA A 42 4.02 -9.75 -4.44
CA ALA A 42 4.26 -11.11 -4.89
C ALA A 42 4.66 -11.13 -6.37
N TRP A 43 5.48 -12.11 -6.72
CA TRP A 43 5.94 -12.35 -8.08
C TRP A 43 5.27 -13.60 -8.63
N THR A 44 4.91 -13.59 -9.91
CA THR A 44 4.29 -14.74 -10.58
C THR A 44 5.32 -15.83 -10.90
N ASP A 45 6.53 -15.45 -11.29
CA ASP A 45 7.64 -16.36 -11.55
C ASP A 45 8.98 -15.59 -11.47
N VAL A 46 9.93 -16.07 -10.66
CA VAL A 46 11.24 -15.42 -10.50
C VAL A 46 12.23 -15.79 -11.59
N GLU A 47 12.02 -16.92 -12.29
CA GLU A 47 12.96 -17.40 -13.31
C GLU A 47 12.80 -16.68 -14.65
N ILE A 48 11.61 -16.14 -14.94
CA ILE A 48 11.27 -15.49 -16.22
C ILE A 48 11.09 -13.96 -16.06
N ALA A 49 11.79 -13.32 -15.15
CA ALA A 49 11.58 -11.90 -14.82
C ALA A 49 10.09 -11.59 -14.59
N GLY A 50 9.45 -12.41 -13.75
CA GLY A 50 8.02 -12.35 -13.45
C GLY A 50 7.56 -10.99 -12.98
N GLU A 51 6.33 -10.66 -13.28
CA GLU A 51 5.71 -9.40 -12.86
C GLU A 51 5.59 -9.34 -11.35
N GLN A 52 5.93 -8.20 -10.77
CA GLN A 52 5.74 -7.90 -9.35
C GLN A 52 4.40 -7.21 -9.17
N HIS A 53 3.51 -7.85 -8.44
CA HIS A 53 2.18 -7.33 -8.13
C HIS A 53 2.09 -6.84 -6.69
N ALA A 54 1.36 -5.75 -6.48
CA ALA A 54 0.90 -5.37 -5.16
C ALA A 54 -0.20 -6.35 -4.71
N VAL A 55 -0.07 -6.89 -3.49
CA VAL A 55 -0.98 -7.93 -2.99
C VAL A 55 -1.45 -7.65 -1.57
N ALA A 56 -2.62 -8.21 -1.26
CA ALA A 56 -3.10 -8.43 0.10
C ALA A 56 -3.14 -9.92 0.41
N PHE A 57 -2.74 -10.28 1.63
CA PHE A 57 -2.80 -11.62 2.20
C PHE A 57 -3.97 -11.65 3.18
N VAL A 58 -5.05 -12.30 2.80
CA VAL A 58 -6.29 -12.34 3.57
C VAL A 58 -6.76 -13.79 3.70
N ASP A 59 -6.96 -14.26 4.92
CA ASP A 59 -7.51 -15.60 5.21
C ASP A 59 -6.76 -16.77 4.51
N GLY A 60 -5.45 -16.61 4.30
CA GLY A 60 -4.60 -17.60 3.62
C GLY A 60 -4.64 -17.54 2.10
N GLU A 61 -5.32 -16.56 1.53
CA GLU A 61 -5.33 -16.28 0.09
C GLU A 61 -4.46 -15.07 -0.24
N VAL A 62 -3.86 -15.09 -1.43
CA VAL A 62 -3.13 -13.96 -2.01
C VAL A 62 -3.98 -13.33 -3.09
N ARG A 63 -4.30 -12.05 -2.94
CA ARG A 63 -5.12 -11.30 -3.89
C ARG A 63 -4.34 -10.10 -4.40
N THR A 64 -4.36 -9.87 -5.72
CA THR A 64 -3.81 -8.64 -6.30
C THR A 64 -4.72 -7.46 -5.96
N VAL A 65 -4.12 -6.32 -5.61
CA VAL A 65 -4.85 -5.08 -5.27
C VAL A 65 -4.73 -4.01 -6.35
N ASP A 66 -4.13 -4.36 -7.47
CA ASP A 66 -3.81 -3.44 -8.56
C ASP A 66 -4.90 -3.34 -9.64
N GLY A 67 -5.87 -4.26 -9.64
CA GLY A 67 -6.94 -4.29 -10.62
C GLY A 67 -6.46 -4.43 -12.07
N GLY A 68 -5.22 -4.86 -12.28
CA GLY A 68 -4.60 -4.95 -13.60
C GLY A 68 -4.10 -3.61 -14.17
N LEU A 69 -4.05 -2.55 -13.36
CA LEU A 69 -3.57 -1.22 -13.77
C LEU A 69 -2.05 -1.14 -13.93
N PHE A 70 -1.31 -2.05 -13.31
CA PHE A 70 0.15 -1.96 -13.22
C PHE A 70 0.81 -3.07 -14.01
N THR A 71 1.58 -2.68 -15.01
CA THR A 71 2.10 -3.60 -16.02
C THR A 71 3.52 -4.08 -15.76
N GLU A 72 4.21 -3.61 -14.71
CA GLU A 72 5.59 -4.00 -14.51
C GLU A 72 5.98 -4.29 -13.06
N ARG A 73 5.81 -3.32 -12.18
CA ARG A 73 6.21 -3.43 -10.78
C ARG A 73 5.24 -2.68 -9.91
N ALA A 74 4.58 -3.39 -9.01
CA ALA A 74 3.76 -2.78 -7.98
C ALA A 74 4.05 -3.40 -6.62
N GLU A 75 3.93 -2.60 -5.56
CA GLU A 75 4.12 -3.00 -4.17
C GLU A 75 3.12 -2.24 -3.30
N ALA A 76 2.34 -2.95 -2.50
CA ALA A 76 1.59 -2.34 -1.42
C ALA A 76 2.54 -2.04 -0.25
N VAL A 77 2.45 -0.85 0.32
CA VAL A 77 3.38 -0.40 1.37
C VAL A 77 2.72 -0.27 2.73
N ASP A 78 1.41 0.02 2.78
CA ASP A 78 0.68 0.19 4.02
C ASP A 78 -0.81 -0.06 3.85
N VAL A 79 -1.50 -0.41 4.95
CA VAL A 79 -2.93 -0.72 5.01
C VAL A 79 -3.51 -0.27 6.34
N ASN A 80 -4.67 0.43 6.32
CA ASN A 80 -5.40 0.80 7.52
C ASN A 80 -6.50 -0.21 7.88
N ASP A 81 -7.18 -0.03 9.01
CA ASP A 81 -8.24 -0.94 9.48
C ASP A 81 -9.53 -0.87 8.65
N ARG A 82 -9.67 0.12 7.77
CA ARG A 82 -10.75 0.15 6.77
C ARG A 82 -10.47 -0.72 5.56
N GLY A 83 -9.28 -1.34 5.49
CA GLY A 83 -8.82 -2.10 4.33
C GLY A 83 -8.35 -1.22 3.16
N TRP A 84 -8.12 0.08 3.41
CA TRP A 84 -7.54 0.96 2.39
C TRP A 84 -6.05 0.72 2.30
N ILE A 85 -5.58 0.47 1.10
CA ILE A 85 -4.21 0.08 0.81
C ILE A 85 -3.54 1.16 -0.04
N VAL A 86 -2.36 1.61 0.36
CA VAL A 86 -1.52 2.47 -0.45
C VAL A 86 -0.29 1.72 -0.92
N GLY A 87 0.23 2.11 -2.06
CA GLY A 87 1.42 1.48 -2.61
C GLY A 87 2.04 2.28 -3.74
N ASN A 88 3.03 1.67 -4.34
CA ASN A 88 3.85 2.26 -5.38
C ASN A 88 3.89 1.35 -6.60
N TYR A 89 3.99 1.96 -7.77
CA TYR A 89 4.13 1.24 -9.03
C TYR A 89 5.00 2.01 -10.02
N THR A 90 5.40 1.35 -11.07
CA THR A 90 6.09 1.96 -12.21
C THR A 90 5.11 2.03 -13.38
N ASP A 91 4.88 3.22 -13.91
CA ASP A 91 3.99 3.42 -15.05
C ASP A 91 4.63 2.96 -16.38
N HIS A 92 3.84 2.99 -17.47
CA HIS A 92 4.31 2.61 -18.81
C HIS A 92 5.51 3.45 -19.32
N SER A 93 5.70 4.66 -18.76
CA SER A 93 6.84 5.54 -19.08
C SER A 93 8.03 5.32 -18.15
N LYS A 94 8.03 4.23 -17.35
CA LYS A 94 9.04 3.89 -16.35
C LYS A 94 9.17 4.93 -15.23
N GLN A 95 8.10 5.69 -14.97
CA GLN A 95 8.11 6.68 -13.91
C GLN A 95 7.48 6.12 -12.63
N PRO A 96 8.04 6.47 -11.45
CA PRO A 96 7.47 6.07 -10.18
C PRO A 96 6.14 6.80 -9.93
N ARG A 97 5.13 6.07 -9.47
CA ARG A 97 3.79 6.54 -9.15
C ARG A 97 3.31 5.91 -7.85
N ALA A 98 2.36 6.54 -7.21
CA ALA A 98 1.70 6.01 -6.04
C ALA A 98 0.21 5.76 -6.30
N PHE A 99 -0.34 4.73 -5.67
CA PHE A 99 -1.74 4.35 -5.79
C PHE A 99 -2.46 4.27 -4.46
N LEU A 100 -3.79 4.31 -4.51
CA LEU A 100 -4.71 4.01 -3.42
C LEU A 100 -5.73 2.97 -3.92
N SER A 101 -5.94 1.91 -3.13
CA SER A 101 -7.05 0.98 -3.27
C SER A 101 -7.94 1.07 -2.04
N ILE A 102 -9.24 1.31 -2.22
CA ILE A 102 -10.23 1.43 -1.12
C ILE A 102 -11.08 0.18 -0.96
N ASP A 103 -11.03 -0.73 -1.90
CA ASP A 103 -11.80 -1.99 -1.93
C ASP A 103 -10.91 -3.24 -1.85
N GLY A 104 -9.58 -3.06 -1.83
CA GLY A 104 -8.61 -4.14 -1.84
C GLY A 104 -8.56 -4.94 -3.15
N GLN A 105 -9.17 -4.44 -4.23
CA GLN A 105 -9.21 -5.10 -5.54
C GLN A 105 -8.83 -4.18 -6.69
N SER A 106 -9.19 -2.91 -6.60
CA SER A 106 -8.96 -1.91 -7.63
C SER A 106 -8.10 -0.77 -7.10
N ALA A 107 -7.11 -0.36 -7.85
CA ALA A 107 -6.25 0.77 -7.47
C ALA A 107 -6.47 1.96 -8.39
N VAL A 108 -6.30 3.15 -7.85
CA VAL A 108 -6.29 4.40 -8.59
C VAL A 108 -4.96 5.13 -8.39
N ASP A 109 -4.42 5.73 -9.43
CA ASP A 109 -3.24 6.60 -9.31
C ASP A 109 -3.59 7.82 -8.46
N LEU A 110 -2.81 8.10 -7.42
CA LEU A 110 -3.01 9.25 -6.55
C LEU A 110 -2.95 10.58 -7.31
N ASN A 111 -2.24 10.65 -8.43
CA ASN A 111 -2.20 11.85 -9.27
C ASN A 111 -3.57 12.18 -9.87
N THR A 112 -4.42 11.19 -10.10
CA THR A 112 -5.79 11.42 -10.62
C THR A 112 -6.73 12.04 -9.59
N LEU A 113 -6.36 12.00 -8.31
CA LEU A 113 -7.11 12.58 -7.19
C LEU A 113 -6.71 14.02 -6.89
N LEU A 114 -5.67 14.53 -7.54
CA LEU A 114 -5.22 15.91 -7.37
C LEU A 114 -6.17 16.89 -8.06
N PRO A 115 -6.30 18.13 -7.55
CA PRO A 115 -7.06 19.17 -8.24
C PRO A 115 -6.54 19.40 -9.66
N GLN A 116 -7.46 19.71 -10.59
CA GLN A 116 -7.10 20.05 -11.95
C GLN A 116 -6.14 21.25 -11.97
N GLY A 117 -5.06 21.16 -12.74
CA GLY A 117 -4.01 22.19 -12.80
C GLY A 117 -2.98 22.10 -11.69
N SER A 118 -3.02 21.05 -10.87
CA SER A 118 -1.97 20.79 -9.88
C SER A 118 -0.63 20.57 -10.60
N GLU A 119 0.42 21.24 -10.12
CA GLU A 119 1.82 21.01 -10.57
C GLU A 119 2.48 19.84 -9.83
N TRP A 120 1.76 19.21 -8.90
CA TRP A 120 2.26 18.06 -8.18
C TRP A 120 2.31 16.81 -9.05
N VAL A 121 3.39 16.05 -8.91
CA VAL A 121 3.52 14.68 -9.37
C VAL A 121 3.81 13.80 -8.17
N ILE A 122 2.83 13.05 -7.71
CA ILE A 122 2.96 12.09 -6.60
C ILE A 122 3.73 10.87 -7.12
N GLN A 123 4.90 10.62 -6.54
CA GLN A 123 5.80 9.56 -6.97
C GLN A 123 5.78 8.36 -6.04
N ARG A 124 5.65 8.58 -4.71
CA ARG A 124 5.64 7.50 -3.72
C ARG A 124 4.71 7.83 -2.55
N ALA A 125 3.91 6.85 -2.17
CA ALA A 125 3.27 6.77 -0.86
C ALA A 125 4.16 5.99 0.11
N THR A 126 4.13 6.35 1.38
CA THR A 126 4.89 5.69 2.46
C THR A 126 4.02 5.18 3.59
N ALA A 127 2.87 5.81 3.86
CA ALA A 127 1.94 5.34 4.88
C ALA A 127 0.52 5.91 4.65
N ILE A 128 -0.47 5.25 5.25
CA ILE A 128 -1.85 5.69 5.37
C ILE A 128 -2.33 5.54 6.82
N ASN A 129 -3.11 6.51 7.32
CA ASN A 129 -3.71 6.41 8.65
C ASN A 129 -5.20 6.04 8.60
N GLU A 130 -5.82 5.88 9.78
CA GLU A 130 -7.23 5.52 9.93
C GLU A 130 -8.20 6.59 9.40
N LEU A 131 -7.75 7.82 9.23
CA LEU A 131 -8.53 8.88 8.60
C LEU A 131 -8.46 8.87 7.07
N GLY A 132 -7.65 7.97 6.48
CA GLY A 132 -7.40 7.91 5.05
C GLY A 132 -6.43 9.00 4.56
N GLN A 133 -5.64 9.57 5.46
CA GLN A 133 -4.59 10.50 5.09
C GLN A 133 -3.37 9.72 4.63
N VAL A 134 -2.86 10.05 3.46
CA VAL A 134 -1.69 9.42 2.84
C VAL A 134 -0.50 10.36 2.92
N VAL A 135 0.64 9.86 3.34
CA VAL A 135 1.90 10.60 3.32
C VAL A 135 2.86 9.99 2.32
N GLY A 136 3.78 10.81 1.82
CA GLY A 136 4.75 10.36 0.85
C GLY A 136 5.58 11.50 0.29
N PHE A 137 6.12 11.29 -0.88
CA PHE A 137 6.89 12.31 -1.59
C PHE A 137 6.64 12.30 -3.10
N GLY A 138 6.90 13.43 -3.70
CA GLY A 138 6.75 13.67 -5.11
C GLY A 138 7.49 14.94 -5.52
N THR A 139 7.11 15.52 -6.63
CA THR A 139 7.67 16.79 -7.10
C THR A 139 6.57 17.80 -7.32
N VAL A 140 6.89 19.08 -7.12
CA VAL A 140 6.09 20.22 -7.55
C VAL A 140 7.00 21.20 -8.25
N GLY A 141 6.66 21.59 -9.50
CA GLY A 141 7.55 22.39 -10.32
C GLY A 141 8.93 21.75 -10.54
N GLY A 142 9.02 20.41 -10.55
CA GLY A 142 10.28 19.67 -10.68
C GLY A 142 11.12 19.56 -9.39
N VAL A 143 10.68 20.13 -8.27
CA VAL A 143 11.40 20.09 -6.99
C VAL A 143 10.80 19.04 -6.05
N ALA A 144 11.63 18.16 -5.51
CA ALA A 144 11.20 17.11 -4.58
C ALA A 144 10.61 17.70 -3.29
N ARG A 145 9.47 17.18 -2.85
CA ARG A 145 8.73 17.58 -1.64
C ARG A 145 8.03 16.40 -1.02
N GLY A 146 7.89 16.41 0.32
CA GLY A 146 6.96 15.56 1.03
C GLY A 146 5.53 16.11 0.94
N PHE A 147 4.55 15.23 1.00
CA PHE A 147 3.12 15.61 1.02
C PHE A 147 2.36 14.91 2.13
N VAL A 148 1.24 15.50 2.51
CA VAL A 148 0.13 14.83 3.20
C VAL A 148 -1.10 15.05 2.32
N LEU A 149 -1.64 13.97 1.76
CA LEU A 149 -2.90 13.97 1.02
C LEU A 149 -4.02 13.60 1.99
N SER A 150 -5.01 14.47 2.15
CA SER A 150 -6.20 14.20 2.94
C SER A 150 -7.40 14.05 2.02
N SER A 151 -8.26 13.05 2.25
CA SER A 151 -9.50 12.95 1.48
C SER A 151 -10.37 14.19 1.74
N MET A 152 -11.01 14.68 0.68
CA MET A 152 -11.90 15.85 0.72
C MET A 152 -13.24 15.56 1.41
N HIS A 153 -13.37 14.51 2.22
CA HIS A 153 -14.52 14.33 3.10
C HIS A 153 -14.35 15.18 4.35
N ALA A 154 -15.43 15.89 4.69
CA ALA A 154 -15.50 16.93 5.73
C ALA A 154 -14.63 16.67 6.96
N PRO A 155 -13.98 17.72 7.51
CA PRO A 155 -13.17 17.56 8.71
C PRO A 155 -14.05 16.99 9.82
N VAL A 156 -13.76 15.77 10.23
CA VAL A 156 -14.23 15.26 11.52
C VAL A 156 -13.63 16.21 12.55
N ALA A 157 -14.50 16.93 13.25
CA ALA A 157 -14.08 17.87 14.27
C ALA A 157 -13.08 17.17 15.19
N ARG A 158 -11.87 17.69 15.26
CA ARG A 158 -10.87 17.22 16.22
C ARG A 158 -11.44 17.44 17.60
N THR A 159 -11.87 16.39 18.27
CA THR A 159 -12.04 16.44 19.72
C THR A 159 -10.64 16.66 20.28
N SER A 160 -10.42 17.82 20.88
CA SER A 160 -9.17 18.14 21.55
C SER A 160 -8.80 16.99 22.51
N PRO A 161 -7.55 16.57 22.56
CA PRO A 161 -7.14 15.57 23.55
C PRO A 161 -7.49 16.08 24.96
N PRO A 162 -7.91 15.21 25.87
CA PRO A 162 -8.22 15.62 27.24
C PRO A 162 -6.99 16.29 27.86
N PRO A 163 -7.17 17.32 28.70
CA PRO A 163 -6.06 18.01 29.34
C PRO A 163 -5.22 16.99 30.12
N ARG A 164 -3.91 17.03 29.95
CA ARG A 164 -2.98 16.20 30.72
C ARG A 164 -3.21 16.53 32.21
N ARG A 165 -3.61 15.52 33.00
CA ARG A 165 -3.63 15.64 34.46
C ARG A 165 -2.21 16.03 34.92
N ALA A 166 -2.10 17.14 35.62
CA ALA A 166 -0.90 17.47 36.36
C ALA A 166 -0.63 16.32 37.35
N ALA A 167 0.58 15.80 37.33
CA ALA A 167 1.03 14.86 38.34
C ALA A 167 1.16 15.58 39.69
N PRO A 168 0.89 14.87 40.80
CA PRO A 168 1.01 15.44 42.14
C PRO A 168 2.45 15.80 42.48
#